data_b197df344ebe84ca9c24570e8609eeb7
#
_entry.id   b197df344ebe84ca9c24570e8609eeb7
#
_cell.length_a   1.000
_cell.length_b   1.000
_cell.length_c   1.000
_cell.angle_alpha   90.00
_cell.angle_beta   90.00
_cell.angle_gamma   90.00
#
_symmetry.space_group_name_H-M   'P 1'
#
loop_
_entity.id
_entity.type
_entity.pdbx_description
1 polymer ?
#
loop_
_entity_poly.entity_id
_entity_poly.type
_entity_poly.pdbx_seq_one_letter_code
_entity_poly.pdbx_strand_id
1 'polypeptide(L)'
;GTALSASRLLADIPDPILVWRDAGGAVAWWMLASGTVSGAGFAQATPDWTVVATGDSAASGRQDLYWRNATLGAGYLWRLDGAAVTGTHDLGVLGPQWRIERTGDFNGDGRTDLLFRRDDGLLYLWHMDGGTVLSQGAIGQLGADWQAAGALDTDGDGRDEIVFFNAATREIWLWFLDGFAATA
;
A
#
# COMPACT_ATOMS: atom_id res chain seq x y z
N GLY A 1 -8.56 -19.66 -23.32
CA GLY A 1 -8.23 -18.85 -22.18
C GLY A 1 -8.96 -17.54 -22.30
N THR A 2 -9.93 -17.27 -21.43
CA THR A 2 -10.65 -16.00 -21.33
C THR A 2 -9.70 -15.00 -20.68
N ALA A 3 -9.28 -13.97 -21.40
CA ALA A 3 -8.58 -12.84 -20.81
C ALA A 3 -9.51 -12.18 -19.80
N LEU A 4 -9.08 -12.09 -18.55
CA LEU A 4 -9.73 -11.26 -17.54
C LEU A 4 -9.65 -9.81 -18.04
N SER A 5 -10.81 -9.20 -18.29
CA SER A 5 -10.85 -7.80 -18.71
C SER A 5 -10.42 -6.91 -17.53
N ALA A 6 -9.64 -5.90 -17.80
CA ALA A 6 -9.22 -4.90 -16.80
C ALA A 6 -10.40 -4.28 -16.04
N SER A 7 -11.59 -4.31 -16.60
CA SER A 7 -12.84 -3.84 -15.96
C SER A 7 -13.30 -4.69 -14.78
N ARG A 8 -12.92 -5.98 -14.69
CA ARG A 8 -13.24 -6.82 -13.53
C ARG A 8 -12.27 -6.59 -12.37
N LEU A 9 -11.00 -6.34 -12.66
CA LEU A 9 -9.99 -6.02 -11.65
C LEU A 9 -10.24 -4.66 -10.96
N LEU A 10 -10.94 -3.73 -11.62
CA LEU A 10 -11.29 -2.42 -11.05
C LEU A 10 -12.65 -2.44 -10.32
N ALA A 11 -13.51 -3.43 -10.56
CA ALA A 11 -14.83 -3.52 -9.94
C ALA A 11 -14.79 -4.00 -8.49
N ASP A 12 -13.72 -4.68 -8.09
CA ASP A 12 -13.54 -5.24 -6.74
C ASP A 12 -12.70 -4.32 -5.83
N ILE A 13 -12.17 -3.20 -6.35
CA ILE A 13 -11.50 -2.18 -5.54
C ILE A 13 -12.53 -1.10 -5.21
N PRO A 14 -12.93 -0.96 -3.94
CA PRO A 14 -13.83 0.12 -3.54
C PRO A 14 -13.21 1.47 -3.90
N ASP A 15 -13.90 2.28 -4.69
CA ASP A 15 -13.51 3.63 -5.10
C ASP A 15 -12.02 3.78 -5.49
N PRO A 16 -11.57 3.13 -6.60
CA PRO A 16 -10.18 3.18 -7.01
C PRO A 16 -9.73 4.63 -7.23
N ILE A 17 -8.49 4.90 -6.80
CA ILE A 17 -7.90 6.23 -6.90
C ILE A 17 -6.71 6.20 -7.86
N LEU A 18 -6.64 7.19 -8.77
CA LEU A 18 -5.47 7.45 -9.59
C LEU A 18 -4.72 8.64 -9.03
N VAL A 19 -3.43 8.47 -8.81
CA VAL A 19 -2.56 9.52 -8.27
C VAL A 19 -1.57 9.95 -9.33
N TRP A 20 -1.45 11.25 -9.54
CA TRP A 20 -0.54 11.89 -10.48
C TRP A 20 0.39 12.82 -9.74
N ARG A 21 1.63 12.92 -10.20
CA ARG A 21 2.61 13.86 -9.70
C ARG A 21 3.38 14.48 -10.84
N ASP A 22 3.57 15.79 -10.81
CA ASP A 22 4.45 16.49 -11.73
C ASP A 22 5.88 16.64 -11.16
N ALA A 23 6.79 17.13 -11.98
CA ALA A 23 8.18 17.36 -11.59
C ALA A 23 8.35 18.51 -10.56
N GLY A 24 7.36 19.39 -10.43
CA GLY A 24 7.34 20.49 -9.46
C GLY A 24 6.81 20.09 -8.08
N GLY A 25 6.39 18.85 -7.91
CA GLY A 25 5.84 18.32 -6.65
C GLY A 25 4.32 18.53 -6.50
N ALA A 26 3.63 19.03 -7.52
CA ALA A 26 2.18 19.03 -7.53
C ALA A 26 1.64 17.60 -7.61
N VAL A 27 0.71 17.25 -6.73
CA VAL A 27 0.07 15.95 -6.67
C VAL A 27 -1.43 16.14 -6.86
N ALA A 28 -1.99 15.38 -7.78
CA ALA A 28 -3.43 15.31 -7.99
C ALA A 28 -3.88 13.86 -7.80
N TRP A 29 -5.09 13.68 -7.28
CA TRP A 29 -5.72 12.36 -7.21
C TRP A 29 -7.13 12.43 -7.75
N TRP A 30 -7.51 11.37 -8.46
CA TRP A 30 -8.82 11.22 -9.05
C TRP A 30 -9.50 9.99 -8.46
N MET A 31 -10.68 10.20 -7.89
CA MET A 31 -11.56 9.12 -7.48
C MET A 31 -12.32 8.60 -8.70
N LEU A 32 -12.42 7.30 -8.84
CA LEU A 32 -13.14 6.68 -9.96
C LEU A 32 -14.34 5.92 -9.42
N ALA A 33 -15.51 6.20 -10.00
CA ALA A 33 -16.72 5.41 -9.79
C ALA A 33 -17.24 4.92 -11.14
N SER A 34 -17.45 3.61 -11.29
CA SER A 34 -17.93 3.01 -12.54
C SER A 34 -17.13 3.42 -13.79
N GLY A 35 -15.81 3.58 -13.64
CA GLY A 35 -14.92 3.95 -14.75
C GLY A 35 -14.92 5.43 -15.13
N THR A 36 -15.58 6.29 -14.36
CA THR A 36 -15.61 7.75 -14.56
C THR A 36 -15.00 8.45 -13.36
N VAL A 37 -14.45 9.67 -13.58
CA VAL A 37 -13.94 10.49 -12.48
C VAL A 37 -15.14 11.02 -11.69
N SER A 38 -15.25 10.60 -10.42
CA SER A 38 -16.29 11.03 -9.49
C SER A 38 -15.87 12.18 -8.59
N GLY A 39 -14.55 12.41 -8.47
CA GLY A 39 -13.98 13.51 -7.69
C GLY A 39 -12.50 13.67 -7.99
N ALA A 40 -11.96 14.84 -7.70
CA ALA A 40 -10.56 15.16 -7.87
C ALA A 40 -10.06 16.04 -6.73
N GLY A 41 -8.89 15.71 -6.19
CA GLY A 41 -8.18 16.51 -5.19
C GLY A 41 -6.82 16.95 -5.71
N PHE A 42 -6.25 17.93 -5.03
CA PHE A 42 -4.96 18.50 -5.39
C PHE A 42 -4.19 18.92 -4.14
N ALA A 43 -2.88 18.70 -4.15
CA ALA A 43 -1.96 19.19 -3.14
C ALA A 43 -0.63 19.59 -3.77
N GLN A 44 0.04 20.56 -3.13
CA GLN A 44 1.42 20.91 -3.44
C GLN A 44 2.32 20.31 -2.36
N ALA A 45 3.16 19.36 -2.74
CA ALA A 45 4.18 18.80 -1.86
C ALA A 45 5.57 19.30 -2.27
N THR A 46 6.51 19.30 -1.32
CA THR A 46 7.92 19.50 -1.69
C THR A 46 8.42 18.28 -2.47
N PRO A 47 9.47 18.42 -3.30
CA PRO A 47 9.97 17.32 -4.14
C PRO A 47 10.32 16.04 -3.39
N ASP A 48 10.67 16.15 -2.10
CA ASP A 48 11.06 15.00 -1.26
C ASP A 48 9.89 14.12 -0.82
N TRP A 49 8.65 14.64 -0.88
CA TRP A 49 7.45 13.90 -0.52
C TRP A 49 6.77 13.29 -1.74
N THR A 50 6.46 12.00 -1.66
CA THR A 50 5.73 11.27 -2.71
C THR A 50 4.62 10.43 -2.10
N VAL A 51 3.50 10.32 -2.81
CA VAL A 51 2.52 9.26 -2.52
C VAL A 51 3.12 7.94 -3.00
N VAL A 52 3.26 7.00 -2.09
CA VAL A 52 3.92 5.71 -2.35
C VAL A 52 2.95 4.54 -2.33
N ALA A 53 1.78 4.72 -1.74
CA ALA A 53 0.73 3.72 -1.70
C ALA A 53 -0.64 4.36 -1.46
N THR A 54 -1.69 3.60 -1.71
CA THR A 54 -3.07 3.89 -1.33
C THR A 54 -3.65 2.69 -0.59
N GLY A 55 -4.70 2.91 0.19
CA GLY A 55 -5.39 1.83 0.90
C GLY A 55 -6.48 2.37 1.81
N ASP A 56 -7.43 1.52 2.20
CA ASP A 56 -8.48 1.86 3.15
C ASP A 56 -7.97 1.73 4.59
N SER A 57 -7.48 2.81 5.16
CA SER A 57 -6.87 2.80 6.49
C SER A 57 -7.86 2.59 7.63
N ALA A 58 -9.16 2.70 7.37
CA ALA A 58 -10.20 2.74 8.41
C ALA A 58 -11.38 1.80 8.17
N ALA A 59 -11.27 0.85 7.23
CA ALA A 59 -12.35 -0.04 6.80
C ALA A 59 -13.63 0.75 6.42
N SER A 60 -13.43 1.87 5.74
CA SER A 60 -14.49 2.80 5.36
C SER A 60 -15.04 2.58 3.94
N GLY A 61 -14.40 1.69 3.18
CA GLY A 61 -14.61 1.50 1.76
C GLY A 61 -13.95 2.58 0.89
N ARG A 62 -13.08 3.41 1.46
CA ARG A 62 -12.45 4.55 0.78
C ARG A 62 -10.95 4.42 0.80
N GLN A 63 -10.30 4.90 -0.26
CA GLN A 63 -8.84 4.89 -0.37
C GLN A 63 -8.25 6.15 0.23
N ASP A 64 -7.23 5.99 1.05
CA ASP A 64 -6.41 7.03 1.66
C ASP A 64 -5.03 7.09 0.98
N LEU A 65 -4.24 8.14 1.23
CA LEU A 65 -2.92 8.34 0.62
C LEU A 65 -1.81 8.15 1.64
N TYR A 66 -0.90 7.24 1.36
CA TYR A 66 0.33 7.06 2.14
C TYR A 66 1.47 7.83 1.48
N TRP A 67 1.99 8.80 2.23
CA TRP A 67 3.09 9.66 1.80
C TRP A 67 4.40 9.22 2.43
N ARG A 68 5.46 9.39 1.68
CA ARG A 68 6.82 9.14 2.18
C ARG A 68 7.76 10.26 1.75
N ASN A 69 8.61 10.67 2.69
CA ASN A 69 9.79 11.48 2.43
C ASN A 69 10.99 10.53 2.33
N ALA A 70 11.55 10.37 1.13
CA ALA A 70 12.64 9.43 0.88
C ALA A 70 13.94 9.85 1.58
N THR A 71 14.19 11.16 1.73
CA THR A 71 15.40 11.69 2.35
C THR A 71 15.40 11.50 3.87
N LEU A 72 14.28 11.80 4.52
CA LEU A 72 14.13 11.69 5.97
C LEU A 72 13.72 10.29 6.42
N GLY A 73 13.09 9.53 5.53
CA GLY A 73 12.44 8.27 5.88
C GLY A 73 11.18 8.45 6.73
N ALA A 74 10.57 9.63 6.66
CA ALA A 74 9.31 9.95 7.34
C ALA A 74 8.11 9.48 6.54
N GLY A 75 7.03 9.10 7.22
CA GLY A 75 5.75 8.72 6.62
C GLY A 75 4.59 9.56 7.12
N TYR A 76 3.60 9.78 6.25
CA TYR A 76 2.30 10.39 6.60
C TYR A 76 1.16 9.62 5.94
N LEU A 77 0.04 9.56 6.63
CA LEU A 77 -1.24 9.11 6.10
C LEU A 77 -2.17 10.31 5.95
N TRP A 78 -2.74 10.50 4.77
CA TRP A 78 -3.83 11.44 4.53
C TRP A 78 -5.11 10.66 4.30
N ARG A 79 -6.08 10.87 5.19
CA ARG A 79 -7.41 10.29 5.08
C ARG A 79 -8.28 11.13 4.17
N LEU A 80 -9.00 10.44 3.28
CA LEU A 80 -9.84 11.10 2.29
C LEU A 80 -11.33 10.82 2.53
N ASP A 81 -12.16 11.85 2.24
CA ASP A 81 -13.59 11.70 2.00
C ASP A 81 -13.90 12.27 0.62
N GLY A 82 -14.06 11.40 -0.38
CA GLY A 82 -14.03 11.81 -1.75
C GLY A 82 -12.70 12.50 -2.09
N ALA A 83 -12.77 13.69 -2.66
CA ALA A 83 -11.58 14.47 -3.00
C ALA A 83 -10.99 15.28 -1.83
N ALA A 84 -11.68 15.36 -0.71
CA ALA A 84 -11.27 16.19 0.44
C ALA A 84 -10.36 15.41 1.39
N VAL A 85 -9.26 16.04 1.83
CA VAL A 85 -8.44 15.54 2.94
C VAL A 85 -9.16 15.85 4.25
N THR A 86 -9.56 14.83 5.00
CA THR A 86 -10.32 14.93 6.25
C THR A 86 -9.46 14.76 7.50
N GLY A 87 -8.25 14.20 7.33
CA GLY A 87 -7.32 14.01 8.44
C GLY A 87 -5.92 13.69 7.93
N THR A 88 -4.93 13.99 8.77
CA THR A 88 -3.53 13.66 8.52
C THR A 88 -2.93 13.02 9.76
N HIS A 89 -2.15 11.97 9.58
CA HIS A 89 -1.50 11.25 10.66
C HIS A 89 -0.01 11.11 10.37
N ASP A 90 0.81 11.43 11.36
CA ASP A 90 2.25 11.21 11.31
C ASP A 90 2.53 9.73 11.62
N LEU A 91 3.13 9.02 10.66
CA LEU A 91 3.52 7.61 10.81
C LEU A 91 4.94 7.47 11.39
N GLY A 92 5.59 8.60 11.70
CA GLY A 92 6.93 8.63 12.25
C GLY A 92 8.04 8.47 11.21
N VAL A 93 9.24 8.19 11.71
CA VAL A 93 10.46 8.08 10.91
C VAL A 93 11.08 6.70 11.09
N LEU A 94 11.07 5.90 10.03
CA LEU A 94 11.79 4.61 9.96
C LEU A 94 13.22 4.74 9.43
N GLY A 95 13.55 5.90 8.86
CA GLY A 95 14.82 6.16 8.18
C GLY A 95 14.76 5.85 6.68
N PRO A 96 15.70 6.44 5.90
CA PRO A 96 15.67 6.39 4.43
C PRO A 96 15.90 4.99 3.86
N GLN A 97 16.52 4.08 4.61
CA GLN A 97 16.77 2.69 4.19
C GLN A 97 15.52 1.82 4.09
N TRP A 98 14.36 2.32 4.55
CA TRP A 98 13.09 1.63 4.47
C TRP A 98 12.20 2.20 3.38
N ARG A 99 11.49 1.35 2.68
CA ARG A 99 10.41 1.76 1.76
C ARG A 99 9.14 0.98 2.07
N ILE A 100 7.97 1.56 1.79
CA ILE A 100 6.73 0.80 1.73
C ILE A 100 6.81 -0.06 0.47
N GLU A 101 6.76 -1.37 0.65
CA GLU A 101 6.84 -2.36 -0.42
C GLU A 101 5.46 -2.68 -0.96
N ARG A 102 4.48 -2.86 -0.05
CA ARG A 102 3.06 -3.10 -0.35
C ARG A 102 2.16 -2.63 0.78
N THR A 103 0.89 -2.48 0.45
CA THR A 103 -0.22 -2.33 1.36
C THR A 103 -1.21 -3.45 1.14
N GLY A 104 -1.89 -3.89 2.19
CA GLY A 104 -2.90 -4.95 2.17
C GLY A 104 -3.52 -5.11 3.55
N ASP A 105 -4.57 -5.91 3.67
CA ASP A 105 -5.13 -6.33 4.95
C ASP A 105 -4.48 -7.65 5.38
N PHE A 106 -3.33 -7.56 6.05
CA PHE A 106 -2.54 -8.74 6.40
C PHE A 106 -2.98 -9.41 7.70
N ASN A 107 -3.91 -8.80 8.44
CA ASN A 107 -4.42 -9.33 9.71
C ASN A 107 -5.91 -9.70 9.67
N GLY A 108 -6.64 -9.36 8.59
CA GLY A 108 -8.05 -9.68 8.39
C GLY A 108 -9.01 -8.76 9.13
N ASP A 109 -8.61 -7.54 9.47
CA ASP A 109 -9.46 -6.58 10.20
C ASP A 109 -10.18 -5.58 9.28
N GLY A 110 -10.01 -5.70 7.96
CA GLY A 110 -10.60 -4.86 6.94
C GLY A 110 -9.86 -3.53 6.73
N ARG A 111 -8.72 -3.32 7.41
CA ARG A 111 -7.93 -2.10 7.30
C ARG A 111 -6.63 -2.35 6.57
N THR A 112 -6.11 -1.32 5.96
CA THR A 112 -4.84 -1.41 5.25
C THR A 112 -3.67 -1.37 6.21
N ASP A 113 -2.86 -2.43 6.17
CA ASP A 113 -1.58 -2.60 6.81
C ASP A 113 -0.43 -2.19 5.89
N LEU A 114 0.78 -2.05 6.45
CA LEU A 114 1.97 -1.61 5.72
C LEU A 114 3.08 -2.66 5.77
N LEU A 115 3.44 -3.19 4.61
CA LEU A 115 4.64 -3.99 4.43
C LEU A 115 5.80 -3.09 4.03
N PHE A 116 6.81 -3.04 4.87
CA PHE A 116 8.06 -2.35 4.60
C PHE A 116 9.15 -3.32 4.16
N ARG A 117 10.06 -2.79 3.34
CA ARG A 117 11.31 -3.46 3.01
C ARG A 117 12.48 -2.55 3.27
N ARG A 118 13.51 -3.09 3.93
CA ARG A 118 14.81 -2.44 4.13
C ARG A 118 15.75 -2.74 2.95
N ASP A 119 16.76 -1.93 2.75
CA ASP A 119 17.72 -2.07 1.64
C ASP A 119 18.46 -3.41 1.62
N ASP A 120 18.64 -4.07 2.77
CA ASP A 120 19.23 -5.41 2.89
C ASP A 120 18.22 -6.54 2.63
N GLY A 121 16.97 -6.20 2.31
CA GLY A 121 15.92 -7.16 1.98
C GLY A 121 15.06 -7.60 3.15
N LEU A 122 15.30 -7.11 4.38
CA LEU A 122 14.43 -7.39 5.53
C LEU A 122 13.02 -6.88 5.25
N LEU A 123 12.04 -7.76 5.45
CA LEU A 123 10.61 -7.46 5.35
C LEU A 123 10.04 -7.25 6.76
N TYR A 124 9.32 -6.15 6.94
CA TYR A 124 8.80 -5.73 8.22
C TYR A 124 7.36 -5.26 8.08
N LEU A 125 6.47 -5.84 8.85
CA LEU A 125 5.02 -5.60 8.75
C LEU A 125 4.55 -4.74 9.91
N TRP A 126 3.70 -3.76 9.61
CA TRP A 126 2.92 -3.00 10.57
C TRP A 126 1.44 -3.31 10.38
N HIS A 127 0.78 -3.84 11.42
CA HIS A 127 -0.67 -3.89 11.49
C HIS A 127 -1.18 -2.54 11.98
N MET A 128 -2.10 -1.94 11.24
CA MET A 128 -2.52 -0.56 11.39
C MET A 128 -3.98 -0.44 11.82
N ASP A 129 -4.28 0.61 12.59
CA ASP A 129 -5.65 1.13 12.76
C ASP A 129 -5.62 2.63 12.41
N GLY A 130 -6.03 2.95 11.19
CA GLY A 130 -5.86 4.29 10.66
C GLY A 130 -4.39 4.71 10.66
N GLY A 131 -4.08 5.79 11.38
CA GLY A 131 -2.70 6.29 11.54
C GLY A 131 -1.93 5.68 12.71
N THR A 132 -2.45 4.66 13.40
CA THR A 132 -1.84 4.05 14.59
C THR A 132 -1.30 2.68 14.29
N VAL A 133 -0.05 2.42 14.69
CA VAL A 133 0.54 1.07 14.63
C VAL A 133 0.03 0.27 15.83
N LEU A 134 -0.73 -0.81 15.57
CA LEU A 134 -1.24 -1.71 16.61
C LEU A 134 -0.18 -2.74 17.03
N SER A 135 0.48 -3.31 16.06
CA SER A 135 1.57 -4.28 16.25
C SER A 135 2.51 -4.26 15.07
N GLN A 136 3.74 -4.74 15.27
CA GLN A 136 4.74 -4.72 14.22
C GLN A 136 5.78 -5.83 14.43
N GLY A 137 6.33 -6.34 13.33
CA GLY A 137 7.33 -7.40 13.39
C GLY A 137 7.98 -7.71 12.05
N ALA A 138 9.13 -8.37 12.11
CA ALA A 138 9.78 -8.91 10.92
C ALA A 138 9.05 -10.19 10.48
N ILE A 139 8.83 -10.32 9.15
CA ILE A 139 8.20 -11.51 8.58
C ILE A 139 9.17 -12.36 7.75
N GLY A 140 10.36 -11.85 7.44
CA GLY A 140 11.39 -12.57 6.70
C GLY A 140 12.40 -11.66 6.05
N GLN A 141 13.24 -12.24 5.20
CA GLN A 141 14.23 -11.51 4.42
C GLN A 141 14.36 -12.13 3.03
N LEU A 142 14.33 -11.31 1.99
CA LEU A 142 14.46 -11.74 0.60
C LEU A 142 15.58 -10.98 -0.10
N GLY A 143 16.28 -11.65 -1.00
CA GLY A 143 17.31 -11.04 -1.84
C GLY A 143 16.76 -9.97 -2.78
N ALA A 144 17.67 -9.17 -3.36
CA ALA A 144 17.31 -8.02 -4.18
C ALA A 144 16.50 -8.36 -5.46
N ASP A 145 16.64 -9.60 -5.95
CA ASP A 145 15.92 -10.06 -7.15
C ASP A 145 14.42 -10.33 -6.89
N TRP A 146 14.03 -10.39 -5.62
CA TRP A 146 12.66 -10.56 -5.21
C TRP A 146 11.97 -9.22 -4.97
N GLN A 147 10.75 -9.07 -5.42
CA GLN A 147 9.88 -7.91 -5.16
C GLN A 147 8.45 -8.38 -4.90
N ALA A 148 7.76 -7.71 -4.01
CA ALA A 148 6.35 -7.97 -3.80
C ALA A 148 5.56 -7.47 -5.01
N ALA A 149 4.97 -8.40 -5.76
CA ALA A 149 4.19 -8.11 -6.95
C ALA A 149 2.74 -7.75 -6.64
N GLY A 150 2.21 -8.24 -5.51
CA GLY A 150 0.84 -7.99 -5.10
C GLY A 150 0.59 -8.39 -3.64
N ALA A 151 -0.56 -7.99 -3.14
CA ALA A 151 -1.18 -8.49 -1.93
C ALA A 151 -2.66 -8.71 -2.24
N LEU A 152 -3.21 -9.87 -1.91
CA LEU A 152 -4.61 -10.23 -2.14
C LEU A 152 -4.97 -11.48 -1.34
N ASP A 153 -6.22 -11.55 -0.89
CA ASP A 153 -6.80 -12.73 -0.26
C ASP A 153 -7.04 -13.82 -1.33
N THR A 154 -6.22 -14.88 -1.32
CA THR A 154 -6.26 -15.95 -2.33
C THR A 154 -7.01 -17.18 -1.87
N ASP A 155 -7.20 -17.38 -0.58
CA ASP A 155 -7.86 -18.55 0.00
C ASP A 155 -9.21 -18.22 0.66
N GLY A 156 -9.56 -16.94 0.78
CA GLY A 156 -10.84 -16.47 1.29
C GLY A 156 -10.93 -16.42 2.81
N ASP A 157 -9.79 -16.37 3.51
CA ASP A 157 -9.75 -16.31 4.98
C ASP A 157 -9.87 -14.86 5.51
N GLY A 158 -9.89 -13.88 4.63
CA GLY A 158 -10.02 -12.45 4.93
C GLY A 158 -8.69 -11.74 5.14
N ARG A 159 -7.56 -12.43 4.96
CA ARG A 159 -6.21 -11.86 5.04
C ARG A 159 -5.58 -11.85 3.65
N ASP A 160 -4.82 -10.81 3.37
CA ASP A 160 -4.06 -10.76 2.12
C ASP A 160 -2.78 -11.57 2.22
N GLU A 161 -2.56 -12.46 1.26
CA GLU A 161 -1.26 -13.08 1.00
C GLU A 161 -0.36 -12.13 0.23
N ILE A 162 0.95 -12.30 0.43
CA ILE A 162 1.94 -11.54 -0.33
C ILE A 162 2.45 -12.38 -1.49
N VAL A 163 2.24 -11.88 -2.71
CA VAL A 163 2.80 -12.47 -3.93
C VAL A 163 4.18 -11.86 -4.18
N PHE A 164 5.22 -12.69 -4.13
CA PHE A 164 6.56 -12.29 -4.50
C PHE A 164 6.94 -12.82 -5.88
N PHE A 165 7.64 -12.01 -6.65
CA PHE A 165 8.20 -12.37 -7.94
C PHE A 165 9.73 -12.20 -7.92
N ASN A 166 10.45 -13.20 -8.40
CA ASN A 166 11.89 -13.15 -8.59
C ASN A 166 12.20 -12.77 -10.04
N ALA A 167 12.83 -11.62 -10.24
CA ALA A 167 13.13 -11.12 -11.58
C ALA A 167 14.22 -11.94 -12.30
N ALA A 168 15.14 -12.57 -11.57
CA ALA A 168 16.23 -13.37 -12.12
C ALA A 168 15.79 -14.79 -12.53
N THR A 169 15.07 -15.49 -11.62
CA THR A 169 14.65 -16.88 -11.84
C THR A 169 13.26 -17.00 -12.46
N ARG A 170 12.45 -15.93 -12.44
CA ARG A 170 11.04 -15.91 -12.85
C ARG A 170 10.12 -16.71 -11.94
N GLU A 171 10.56 -17.06 -10.76
CA GLU A 171 9.75 -17.73 -9.74
C GLU A 171 8.73 -16.80 -9.12
N ILE A 172 7.59 -17.36 -8.73
CA ILE A 172 6.55 -16.69 -7.96
C ILE A 172 6.41 -17.45 -6.64
N TRP A 173 6.45 -16.71 -5.53
CA TRP A 173 6.17 -17.24 -4.20
C TRP A 173 4.92 -16.57 -3.64
N LEU A 174 4.11 -17.35 -2.96
CA LEU A 174 2.94 -16.89 -2.25
C LEU A 174 3.19 -17.12 -0.75
N TRP A 175 3.16 -16.05 0.02
CA TRP A 175 3.35 -16.12 1.47
C TRP A 175 2.04 -15.89 2.18
N PHE A 176 1.62 -16.88 2.94
CA PHE A 176 0.51 -16.83 3.87
C PHE A 176 1.01 -16.32 5.21
N LEU A 177 0.23 -15.46 5.86
CA LEU A 177 0.62 -14.84 7.13
C LEU A 177 -0.25 -15.32 8.29
N ASP A 178 0.41 -15.71 9.38
CA ASP A 178 -0.22 -15.86 10.69
C ASP A 178 0.50 -14.94 11.68
N GLY A 179 -0.07 -13.75 11.87
CA GLY A 179 0.59 -12.63 12.53
C GLY A 179 1.87 -12.22 11.79
N PHE A 180 3.04 -12.47 12.38
CA PHE A 180 4.34 -12.19 11.77
C PHE A 180 5.08 -13.46 11.31
N ALA A 181 4.44 -14.61 11.36
CA ALA A 181 4.97 -15.84 10.81
C ALA A 181 4.50 -16.00 9.36
N ALA A 182 5.44 -16.16 8.43
CA ALA A 182 5.15 -16.40 7.03
C ALA A 182 5.42 -17.86 6.68
N THR A 183 4.50 -18.46 5.89
CA THR A 183 4.65 -19.78 5.28
C THR A 183 4.52 -19.64 3.75
N ALA A 184 5.24 -20.46 2.99
CA ALA A 184 5.26 -20.43 1.53
C ALA A 184 4.68 -21.73 0.96
#